data_1128dd5ba085083610fa8ada5b05fb44
#
_entry.id   1128dd5ba085083610fa8ada5b05fb44
#
_cell.length_a   1.000
_cell.length_b   1.000
_cell.length_c   1.000
_cell.angle_alpha   90.00
_cell.angle_beta   90.00
_cell.angle_gamma   90.00
#
_symmetry.space_group_name_H-M   'P 1'
#
loop_
_entity.id
_entity.type
_entity.pdbx_description
1 polymer ?
#
loop_
_entity_poly.entity_id
_entity_poly.type
_entity_poly.pdbx_seq_one_letter_code
_entity_poly.pdbx_strand_id
1 'polypeptide(L)'
;MGRDSLRIIDLPMKAVPSLSCLAIAALAALAGCHRGQLALVDHPRSFPGVVSKDVTFYSSALDRSMTYRVYLPQDVSTGMRLPAVYLLHGCGTSFRDWSNYSDVGAYAAKGFILVMVDGACSYYVNAALDSKDKYEDYFVHDLISDAESRFPVLGDRANRAVIGVSMGGFAAVKLALTRPDLFSFAGAISPAVDVPSRGFSSKRWSQSMRFRTTFGPTGSETRAHSDPFILVKSAAPSNTPYLYVTAGEQEPLLPPIRRFVSLLKQRNFAFEFHTKPGGHDWNEWDTQIPGCFESLMAHIDRP
;
A
#
# COMPACT_ATOMS: atom_id res chain seq x y z
N MET A 1 -52.48 62.51 -48.60
CA MET A 1 -51.16 62.37 -49.26
C MET A 1 -50.09 62.59 -48.26
N GLY A 2 -49.57 61.57 -47.66
CA GLY A 2 -48.48 61.59 -46.71
C GLY A 2 -47.71 60.28 -46.86
N ARG A 3 -46.50 60.38 -47.30
CA ARG A 3 -45.56 59.22 -47.42
C ARG A 3 -44.85 59.07 -46.10
N ASP A 4 -45.12 58.00 -45.37
CA ASP A 4 -44.32 57.60 -44.22
C ASP A 4 -43.10 56.81 -44.64
N SER A 5 -41.91 57.35 -44.33
CA SER A 5 -40.63 56.74 -44.55
C SER A 5 -40.27 55.87 -43.36
N LEU A 6 -40.18 54.55 -43.57
CA LEU A 6 -39.64 53.59 -42.63
C LEU A 6 -38.15 53.84 -42.43
N ARG A 7 -37.77 54.09 -41.14
CA ARG A 7 -36.34 54.10 -40.70
C ARG A 7 -35.96 52.65 -40.36
N ILE A 8 -34.93 52.14 -41.06
CA ILE A 8 -34.29 50.90 -40.74
C ILE A 8 -33.36 51.18 -39.54
N ILE A 9 -33.55 50.46 -38.46
CA ILE A 9 -32.67 50.49 -37.28
C ILE A 9 -31.57 49.45 -37.48
N ASP A 10 -30.32 49.91 -37.68
CA ASP A 10 -29.15 49.07 -37.69
C ASP A 10 -28.83 48.56 -36.28
N LEU A 11 -28.95 47.27 -36.07
CA LEU A 11 -28.45 46.59 -34.89
C LEU A 11 -27.03 46.08 -35.13
N PRO A 12 -26.06 46.30 -34.21
CA PRO A 12 -24.71 45.82 -34.43
C PRO A 12 -24.65 44.27 -34.30
N MET A 13 -24.13 43.60 -35.34
CA MET A 13 -23.83 42.18 -35.31
C MET A 13 -22.74 41.92 -34.29
N LYS A 14 -23.09 41.17 -33.22
CA LYS A 14 -22.10 40.62 -32.31
C LYS A 14 -21.34 39.49 -33.02
N ALA A 15 -20.02 39.64 -33.14
CA ALA A 15 -19.15 38.61 -33.68
C ALA A 15 -19.25 37.30 -32.89
N VAL A 16 -19.62 36.21 -33.56
CA VAL A 16 -19.58 34.86 -33.01
C VAL A 16 -18.13 34.37 -33.10
N PRO A 17 -17.48 33.96 -32.00
CA PRO A 17 -16.14 33.43 -32.09
C PRO A 17 -16.13 32.11 -32.89
N SER A 18 -15.18 31.99 -33.83
CA SER A 18 -15.07 30.84 -34.71
C SER A 18 -14.84 29.54 -33.95
N LEU A 19 -15.42 28.45 -34.41
CA LEU A 19 -15.27 27.10 -33.85
C LEU A 19 -13.80 26.65 -33.69
N SER A 20 -12.88 27.26 -34.41
CA SER A 20 -11.44 26.97 -34.35
C SER A 20 -10.80 27.33 -33.00
N CYS A 21 -11.28 28.36 -32.29
CA CYS A 21 -10.74 28.76 -31.00
C CYS A 21 -11.19 27.86 -29.85
N LEU A 22 -12.36 27.23 -29.96
CA LEU A 22 -12.86 26.26 -28.96
C LEU A 22 -12.13 24.92 -29.01
N ALA A 23 -11.68 24.49 -30.19
CA ALA A 23 -10.91 23.26 -30.36
C ALA A 23 -9.50 23.35 -29.76
N ILE A 24 -8.85 24.52 -29.87
CA ILE A 24 -7.49 24.74 -29.33
C ILE A 24 -7.55 24.83 -27.78
N ALA A 25 -8.59 25.41 -27.20
CA ALA A 25 -8.77 25.46 -25.76
C ALA A 25 -9.05 24.07 -25.15
N ALA A 26 -9.76 23.19 -25.87
CA ALA A 26 -10.01 21.82 -25.44
C ALA A 26 -8.76 20.92 -25.49
N LEU A 27 -7.89 21.10 -26.49
CA LEU A 27 -6.61 20.36 -26.55
C LEU A 27 -5.62 20.82 -25.47
N ALA A 28 -5.61 22.10 -25.09
CA ALA A 28 -4.77 22.60 -24.01
C ALA A 28 -5.22 22.10 -22.63
N ALA A 29 -6.52 21.84 -22.44
CA ALA A 29 -7.06 21.26 -21.21
C ALA A 29 -6.74 19.77 -21.04
N LEU A 30 -6.55 19.03 -22.14
CA LEU A 30 -6.15 17.61 -22.10
C LEU A 30 -4.62 17.43 -21.88
N ALA A 31 -3.80 18.41 -22.23
CA ALA A 31 -2.36 18.39 -21.98
C ALA A 31 -1.97 18.79 -20.55
N GLY A 32 -2.90 19.31 -19.74
CA GLY A 32 -2.66 19.85 -18.40
C GLY A 32 -2.74 18.87 -17.23
N CYS A 33 -3.03 17.59 -17.45
CA CYS A 33 -3.23 16.61 -16.36
C CYS A 33 -2.04 15.69 -16.09
N HIS A 34 -0.90 15.89 -16.74
CA HIS A 34 0.38 15.34 -16.28
C HIS A 34 1.12 16.43 -15.49
N ARG A 35 0.58 16.85 -14.33
CA ARG A 35 1.45 17.37 -13.28
C ARG A 35 2.32 16.20 -12.89
N GLY A 36 3.52 16.16 -13.45
CA GLY A 36 4.57 15.26 -13.03
C GLY A 36 4.68 15.38 -11.52
N GLN A 37 4.32 14.32 -10.81
CA GLN A 37 4.77 14.13 -9.46
C GLN A 37 6.29 14.29 -9.57
N LEU A 38 6.84 15.37 -9.00
CA LEU A 38 8.28 15.49 -8.85
C LEU A 38 8.71 14.17 -8.23
N ALA A 39 9.43 13.36 -9.00
CA ALA A 39 9.93 12.10 -8.49
C ALA A 39 10.74 12.47 -7.25
N LEU A 40 10.25 12.07 -6.08
CA LEU A 40 10.95 12.28 -4.82
C LEU A 40 12.35 11.71 -5.02
N VAL A 41 13.36 12.54 -4.79
CA VAL A 41 14.76 12.14 -4.96
C VAL A 41 14.98 10.91 -4.08
N ASP A 42 15.46 9.84 -4.68
CA ASP A 42 15.77 8.62 -3.96
C ASP A 42 17.05 8.86 -3.14
N HIS A 43 16.97 8.70 -1.81
CA HIS A 43 18.08 8.93 -0.88
C HIS A 43 18.10 7.85 0.21
N PRO A 44 18.29 6.58 -0.18
CA PRO A 44 18.23 5.47 0.76
C PRO A 44 19.28 5.65 1.87
N ARG A 45 18.86 5.44 3.11
CA ARG A 45 19.77 5.44 4.26
C ARG A 45 20.73 4.26 4.17
N SER A 46 22.00 4.48 4.50
CA SER A 46 23.06 3.47 4.50
C SER A 46 23.34 3.00 5.91
N PHE A 47 23.62 1.71 6.08
CA PHE A 47 23.89 1.10 7.38
C PHE A 47 25.19 0.28 7.31
N PRO A 48 26.06 0.34 8.34
CA PRO A 48 27.27 -0.48 8.37
C PRO A 48 26.93 -1.98 8.24
N GLY A 49 27.67 -2.69 7.40
CA GLY A 49 27.48 -4.12 7.17
C GLY A 49 26.19 -4.50 6.43
N VAL A 50 25.54 -3.55 5.77
CA VAL A 50 24.31 -3.78 4.98
C VAL A 50 24.51 -3.39 3.53
N VAL A 51 24.08 -4.24 2.62
CA VAL A 51 24.05 -3.99 1.17
C VAL A 51 22.63 -3.68 0.74
N SER A 52 22.50 -2.62 -0.09
CA SER A 52 21.25 -2.27 -0.78
C SER A 52 21.30 -2.70 -2.24
N LYS A 53 20.22 -3.32 -2.73
CA LYS A 53 20.09 -3.71 -4.15
C LYS A 53 18.67 -3.43 -4.64
N ASP A 54 18.56 -2.74 -5.78
CA ASP A 54 17.31 -2.66 -6.54
C ASP A 54 17.28 -3.79 -7.56
N VAL A 55 16.15 -4.51 -7.59
CA VAL A 55 15.93 -5.65 -8.48
C VAL A 55 14.73 -5.35 -9.35
N THR A 56 14.93 -5.40 -10.67
CA THR A 56 13.83 -5.35 -11.63
C THR A 56 13.59 -6.75 -12.19
N PHE A 57 12.33 -7.15 -12.20
CA PHE A 57 11.90 -8.45 -12.75
C PHE A 57 10.55 -8.31 -13.46
N TYR A 58 10.22 -9.27 -14.29
CA TYR A 58 8.92 -9.29 -14.97
C TYR A 58 7.88 -9.98 -14.11
N SER A 59 6.77 -9.31 -13.85
CA SER A 59 5.61 -9.89 -13.17
C SER A 59 4.61 -10.41 -14.19
N SER A 60 4.32 -11.69 -14.13
CA SER A 60 3.30 -12.33 -14.96
C SER A 60 1.89 -11.88 -14.57
N ALA A 61 1.65 -11.65 -13.29
CA ALA A 61 0.35 -11.19 -12.78
C ALA A 61 -0.02 -9.78 -13.25
N LEU A 62 0.98 -8.89 -13.39
CA LEU A 62 0.79 -7.50 -13.81
C LEU A 62 1.14 -7.25 -15.28
N ASP A 63 1.68 -8.26 -15.99
CA ASP A 63 2.15 -8.18 -17.38
C ASP A 63 3.10 -6.99 -17.63
N ARG A 64 4.04 -6.76 -16.68
CA ARG A 64 5.03 -5.67 -16.78
C ARG A 64 6.24 -5.89 -15.87
N SER A 65 7.31 -5.12 -16.14
CA SER A 65 8.45 -5.06 -15.24
C SER A 65 8.11 -4.31 -13.95
N MET A 66 8.48 -4.89 -12.83
CA MET A 66 8.34 -4.34 -11.49
C MET A 66 9.70 -4.25 -10.82
N THR A 67 9.86 -3.32 -9.89
CA THR A 67 11.11 -3.14 -9.13
C THR A 67 10.81 -3.24 -7.64
N TYR A 68 11.71 -3.89 -6.91
CA TYR A 68 11.73 -3.90 -5.45
C TYR A 68 13.15 -3.63 -4.95
N ARG A 69 13.30 -3.15 -3.72
CA ARG A 69 14.59 -2.94 -3.06
C ARG A 69 14.81 -4.00 -1.99
N VAL A 70 16.05 -4.48 -1.88
CA VAL A 70 16.45 -5.43 -0.84
C VAL A 70 17.57 -4.82 0.00
N TYR A 71 17.43 -4.91 1.32
CA TYR A 71 18.54 -4.77 2.26
C TYR A 71 18.88 -6.14 2.83
N LEU A 72 20.17 -6.48 2.81
CA LEU A 72 20.69 -7.74 3.34
C LEU A 72 22.06 -7.52 4.01
N PRO A 73 22.48 -8.40 4.94
CA PRO A 73 23.83 -8.34 5.48
C PRO A 73 24.87 -8.45 4.38
N GLN A 74 25.96 -7.69 4.52
CA GLN A 74 27.08 -7.74 3.55
C GLN A 74 27.76 -9.11 3.54
N ASP A 75 27.95 -9.68 4.72
CA ASP A 75 28.67 -10.93 4.92
C ASP A 75 27.72 -12.06 5.33
N VAL A 76 26.99 -12.59 4.33
CA VAL A 76 26.22 -13.82 4.52
C VAL A 76 27.11 -15.02 4.18
N SER A 77 27.40 -15.86 5.17
CA SER A 77 28.25 -17.05 4.97
C SER A 77 27.66 -17.97 3.90
N THR A 78 28.52 -18.60 3.11
CA THR A 78 28.09 -19.54 2.07
C THR A 78 27.21 -20.66 2.66
N GLY A 79 26.01 -20.83 2.11
CA GLY A 79 25.02 -21.82 2.57
C GLY A 79 24.11 -21.33 3.70
N MET A 80 24.40 -20.19 4.34
CA MET A 80 23.48 -19.60 5.32
C MET A 80 22.24 -19.02 4.60
N ARG A 81 21.06 -19.23 5.19
CA ARG A 81 19.81 -18.61 4.77
C ARG A 81 19.22 -17.83 5.95
N LEU A 82 18.52 -16.75 5.65
CA LEU A 82 18.03 -15.79 6.63
C LEU A 82 16.52 -15.61 6.51
N PRO A 83 15.82 -15.26 7.60
CA PRO A 83 14.40 -14.90 7.55
C PRO A 83 14.19 -13.64 6.70
N ALA A 84 13.06 -13.59 6.01
CA ALA A 84 12.66 -12.47 5.16
C ALA A 84 11.53 -11.65 5.76
N VAL A 85 11.63 -10.33 5.64
CA VAL A 85 10.59 -9.37 6.00
C VAL A 85 10.19 -8.60 4.75
N TYR A 86 8.95 -8.78 4.32
CA TYR A 86 8.38 -8.03 3.19
C TYR A 86 7.75 -6.74 3.71
N LEU A 87 8.27 -5.59 3.23
CA LEU A 87 7.92 -4.25 3.69
C LEU A 87 7.00 -3.57 2.67
N LEU A 88 5.77 -3.27 3.08
CA LEU A 88 4.71 -2.73 2.23
C LEU A 88 4.51 -1.23 2.53
N HIS A 89 4.62 -0.38 1.50
CA HIS A 89 4.48 1.07 1.62
C HIS A 89 3.02 1.55 1.66
N GLY A 90 2.81 2.84 1.94
CA GLY A 90 1.51 3.51 1.93
C GLY A 90 1.02 3.88 0.51
N CYS A 91 -0.26 4.29 0.37
CA CYS A 91 -0.79 4.73 -0.91
C CYS A 91 -0.21 6.09 -1.34
N GLY A 92 0.18 6.19 -2.61
CA GLY A 92 0.75 7.40 -3.21
C GLY A 92 2.27 7.52 -3.10
N THR A 93 2.93 6.45 -2.66
CA THR A 93 4.37 6.34 -2.48
C THR A 93 4.92 5.10 -3.19
N SER A 94 6.14 4.63 -2.87
CA SER A 94 6.78 3.51 -3.56
C SER A 94 7.64 2.66 -2.62
N PHE A 95 8.26 1.61 -3.17
CA PHE A 95 9.21 0.75 -2.47
C PHE A 95 10.39 1.51 -1.81
N ARG A 96 10.67 2.75 -2.26
CA ARG A 96 11.77 3.58 -1.75
C ARG A 96 11.54 4.15 -0.36
N ASP A 97 10.29 4.27 0.05
CA ASP A 97 9.92 5.00 1.27
C ASP A 97 10.55 4.42 2.53
N TRP A 98 10.49 3.10 2.69
CA TRP A 98 11.09 2.44 3.84
C TRP A 98 12.58 2.75 3.99
N SER A 99 13.32 2.77 2.87
CA SER A 99 14.75 3.08 2.87
C SER A 99 15.06 4.56 3.00
N ASN A 100 14.16 5.44 2.55
CA ASN A 100 14.37 6.88 2.57
C ASN A 100 14.00 7.50 3.93
N TYR A 101 12.98 6.97 4.58
CA TYR A 101 12.36 7.63 5.73
C TYR A 101 12.49 6.86 7.04
N SER A 102 13.08 5.66 7.04
CA SER A 102 13.22 4.86 8.27
C SER A 102 14.61 4.26 8.46
N ASP A 103 14.89 3.90 9.70
CA ASP A 103 16.11 3.18 10.08
C ASP A 103 15.93 1.65 9.99
N VAL A 104 14.95 1.19 9.22
CA VAL A 104 14.63 -0.25 9.08
C VAL A 104 15.83 -1.08 8.61
N GLY A 105 16.75 -0.50 7.82
CA GLY A 105 17.95 -1.19 7.33
C GLY A 105 18.88 -1.70 8.44
N ALA A 106 18.84 -1.12 9.64
CA ALA A 106 19.58 -1.60 10.79
C ALA A 106 19.21 -3.06 11.17
N TYR A 107 18.01 -3.52 10.80
CA TYR A 107 17.57 -4.90 11.04
C TYR A 107 18.16 -5.89 10.05
N ALA A 108 18.57 -5.43 8.86
CA ALA A 108 19.35 -6.27 7.96
C ALA A 108 20.69 -6.68 8.61
N ALA A 109 21.38 -5.75 9.27
CA ALA A 109 22.61 -6.07 10.05
C ALA A 109 22.36 -7.07 11.20
N LYS A 110 21.11 -7.22 11.64
CA LYS A 110 20.71 -8.21 12.66
C LYS A 110 20.30 -9.58 12.07
N GLY A 111 20.57 -9.83 10.80
CA GLY A 111 20.33 -11.12 10.14
C GLY A 111 18.95 -11.26 9.50
N PHE A 112 18.34 -10.18 9.01
CA PHE A 112 17.14 -10.23 8.20
C PHE A 112 17.41 -9.84 6.74
N ILE A 113 16.68 -10.43 5.82
CA ILE A 113 16.56 -9.94 4.44
C ILE A 113 15.27 -9.10 4.37
N LEU A 114 15.42 -7.79 4.11
CA LEU A 114 14.31 -6.86 4.04
C LEU A 114 13.97 -6.59 2.57
N VAL A 115 12.75 -6.92 2.16
CA VAL A 115 12.28 -6.80 0.78
C VAL A 115 11.22 -5.69 0.71
N MET A 116 11.56 -4.54 0.15
CA MET A 116 10.69 -3.36 0.03
C MET A 116 9.92 -3.44 -1.29
N VAL A 117 8.62 -3.69 -1.18
CA VAL A 117 7.74 -4.05 -2.29
C VAL A 117 7.08 -2.81 -2.89
N ASP A 118 7.07 -2.66 -4.23
CA ASP A 118 6.25 -1.66 -4.90
C ASP A 118 4.83 -2.19 -5.09
N GLY A 119 3.85 -1.48 -4.60
CA GLY A 119 2.44 -1.85 -4.68
C GLY A 119 1.56 -0.75 -5.29
N ALA A 120 2.13 0.32 -5.85
CA ALA A 120 1.40 1.50 -6.29
C ALA A 120 0.36 1.96 -5.23
N CYS A 121 -0.88 2.31 -5.62
CA CYS A 121 -1.95 2.57 -4.64
C CYS A 121 -3.07 1.51 -4.80
N SER A 122 -2.68 0.24 -4.83
CA SER A 122 -3.52 -0.93 -5.11
C SER A 122 -4.13 -1.58 -3.87
N TYR A 123 -3.70 -1.19 -2.68
CA TYR A 123 -3.99 -1.92 -1.43
C TYR A 123 -3.48 -3.37 -1.43
N TYR A 124 -2.57 -3.70 -2.35
CA TYR A 124 -2.03 -5.06 -2.54
C TYR A 124 -3.14 -6.11 -2.71
N VAL A 125 -4.20 -5.75 -3.45
CA VAL A 125 -5.30 -6.64 -3.79
C VAL A 125 -5.41 -6.78 -5.31
N ASN A 126 -5.98 -7.86 -5.78
CA ASN A 126 -6.41 -7.98 -7.16
C ASN A 126 -7.63 -7.09 -7.35
N ALA A 127 -7.53 -6.09 -8.25
CA ALA A 127 -8.58 -5.12 -8.43
C ALA A 127 -9.87 -5.77 -8.96
N ALA A 128 -10.99 -5.45 -8.32
CA ALA A 128 -12.28 -6.07 -8.63
C ALA A 128 -12.80 -5.70 -10.03
N LEU A 129 -12.49 -4.48 -10.53
CA LEU A 129 -12.99 -3.98 -11.80
C LEU A 129 -11.86 -3.65 -12.80
N ASP A 130 -10.64 -4.06 -12.54
CA ASP A 130 -9.52 -3.97 -13.47
C ASP A 130 -8.73 -5.28 -13.45
N SER A 131 -8.92 -6.11 -14.46
CA SER A 131 -8.28 -7.42 -14.55
C SER A 131 -6.76 -7.38 -14.78
N LYS A 132 -6.19 -6.19 -15.07
CA LYS A 132 -4.76 -6.00 -15.24
C LYS A 132 -4.04 -5.66 -13.93
N ASP A 133 -4.77 -5.17 -12.94
CA ASP A 133 -4.21 -4.77 -11.65
C ASP A 133 -4.36 -5.91 -10.62
N LYS A 134 -3.53 -6.95 -10.77
CA LYS A 134 -3.49 -8.14 -9.91
C LYS A 134 -2.34 -8.04 -8.90
N TYR A 135 -2.37 -7.05 -8.04
CA TYR A 135 -1.27 -6.77 -7.12
C TYR A 135 -1.13 -7.76 -5.97
N GLU A 136 -2.18 -8.50 -5.61
CA GLU A 136 -2.07 -9.60 -4.65
C GLU A 136 -1.31 -10.77 -5.28
N ASP A 137 -1.71 -11.20 -6.48
CA ASP A 137 -1.03 -12.28 -7.21
C ASP A 137 0.44 -11.92 -7.50
N TYR A 138 0.69 -10.67 -7.92
CA TYR A 138 2.04 -10.16 -8.08
C TYR A 138 2.87 -10.31 -6.81
N PHE A 139 2.34 -9.90 -5.65
CA PHE A 139 3.09 -9.95 -4.41
C PHE A 139 3.30 -11.38 -3.94
N VAL A 140 2.21 -12.18 -3.84
CA VAL A 140 2.28 -13.50 -3.21
C VAL A 140 2.87 -14.60 -4.09
N HIS A 141 2.82 -14.44 -5.41
CA HIS A 141 3.32 -15.45 -6.35
C HIS A 141 4.60 -15.00 -7.07
N ASP A 142 4.57 -13.82 -7.71
CA ASP A 142 5.71 -13.42 -8.54
C ASP A 142 6.87 -12.89 -7.70
N LEU A 143 6.61 -11.89 -6.82
CA LEU A 143 7.67 -11.18 -6.08
C LEU A 143 8.29 -12.06 -5.00
N ILE A 144 7.51 -12.78 -4.19
CA ILE A 144 8.04 -13.67 -3.16
C ILE A 144 8.94 -14.73 -3.83
N SER A 145 8.47 -15.35 -4.91
CA SER A 145 9.24 -16.35 -5.64
C SER A 145 10.53 -15.78 -6.24
N ASP A 146 10.49 -14.58 -6.85
CA ASP A 146 11.66 -13.94 -7.42
C ASP A 146 12.69 -13.61 -6.34
N ALA A 147 12.26 -12.99 -5.22
CA ALA A 147 13.14 -12.64 -4.12
C ALA A 147 13.80 -13.89 -3.48
N GLU A 148 13.04 -14.94 -3.23
CA GLU A 148 13.54 -16.18 -2.62
C GLU A 148 14.45 -16.98 -3.54
N SER A 149 14.31 -16.83 -4.86
CA SER A 149 15.23 -17.43 -5.84
C SER A 149 16.57 -16.71 -5.95
N ARG A 150 16.61 -15.40 -5.71
CA ARG A 150 17.80 -14.54 -5.88
C ARG A 150 18.62 -14.36 -4.61
N PHE A 151 17.97 -14.41 -3.46
CA PHE A 151 18.58 -14.09 -2.17
C PHE A 151 18.58 -15.32 -1.26
N PRO A 152 19.50 -15.40 -0.29
CA PRO A 152 19.59 -16.54 0.63
C PRO A 152 18.48 -16.47 1.70
N VAL A 153 17.22 -16.61 1.29
CA VAL A 153 16.03 -16.53 2.15
C VAL A 153 15.63 -17.93 2.63
N LEU A 154 15.23 -18.04 3.90
CA LEU A 154 14.47 -19.18 4.41
C LEU A 154 13.03 -19.03 3.88
N GLY A 155 12.67 -19.87 2.89
CA GLY A 155 11.45 -19.76 2.08
C GLY A 155 10.23 -20.44 2.68
N ASP A 156 10.13 -20.60 3.99
CA ASP A 156 8.99 -21.20 4.68
C ASP A 156 8.21 -20.18 5.52
N ARG A 157 7.02 -20.58 5.95
CA ARG A 157 6.12 -19.72 6.74
C ARG A 157 6.76 -19.22 8.03
N ALA A 158 7.49 -20.08 8.75
CA ALA A 158 8.05 -19.77 10.07
C ALA A 158 9.08 -18.63 10.00
N ASN A 159 9.73 -18.50 8.84
CA ASN A 159 10.79 -17.54 8.57
C ASN A 159 10.38 -16.36 7.69
N ARG A 160 9.07 -16.20 7.44
CA ARG A 160 8.54 -15.14 6.57
C ARG A 160 7.61 -14.21 7.35
N ALA A 161 7.91 -12.89 7.32
CA ALA A 161 7.09 -11.85 7.92
C ALA A 161 6.65 -10.82 6.87
N VAL A 162 5.50 -10.18 7.12
CA VAL A 162 5.02 -9.03 6.35
C VAL A 162 4.78 -7.85 7.29
N ILE A 163 5.34 -6.68 6.98
CA ILE A 163 5.13 -5.46 7.77
C ILE A 163 4.75 -4.34 6.80
N GLY A 164 3.76 -3.54 7.15
CA GLY A 164 3.34 -2.44 6.29
C GLY A 164 2.81 -1.24 7.04
N VAL A 165 2.86 -0.08 6.35
CA VAL A 165 2.34 1.20 6.84
C VAL A 165 1.07 1.57 6.09
N SER A 166 0.04 2.11 6.76
CA SER A 166 -1.18 2.64 6.11
C SER A 166 -1.87 1.60 5.21
N MET A 167 -1.82 1.80 3.89
CA MET A 167 -2.25 0.85 2.87
C MET A 167 -1.51 -0.50 3.00
N GLY A 168 -0.20 -0.47 3.21
CA GLY A 168 0.60 -1.67 3.44
C GLY A 168 0.23 -2.36 4.76
N GLY A 169 -0.10 -1.60 5.80
CA GLY A 169 -0.62 -2.13 7.06
C GLY A 169 -1.97 -2.83 6.89
N PHE A 170 -2.87 -2.27 6.07
CA PHE A 170 -4.09 -2.95 5.65
C PHE A 170 -3.79 -4.28 4.96
N ALA A 171 -2.83 -4.28 4.02
CA ALA A 171 -2.45 -5.48 3.29
C ALA A 171 -1.87 -6.56 4.22
N ALA A 172 -1.01 -6.17 5.17
CA ALA A 172 -0.47 -7.10 6.17
C ALA A 172 -1.58 -7.79 6.98
N VAL A 173 -2.57 -7.01 7.46
CA VAL A 173 -3.75 -7.55 8.16
C VAL A 173 -4.57 -8.49 7.26
N LYS A 174 -4.88 -8.04 6.03
CA LYS A 174 -5.68 -8.83 5.09
C LYS A 174 -5.00 -10.16 4.78
N LEU A 175 -3.70 -10.14 4.45
CA LEU A 175 -2.92 -11.35 4.14
C LEU A 175 -2.83 -12.29 5.34
N ALA A 176 -2.64 -11.77 6.56
CA ALA A 176 -2.67 -12.58 7.77
C ALA A 176 -3.98 -13.36 7.93
N LEU A 177 -5.11 -12.76 7.54
CA LEU A 177 -6.43 -13.36 7.65
C LEU A 177 -6.81 -14.29 6.48
N THR A 178 -6.27 -14.02 5.26
CA THR A 178 -6.64 -14.75 4.03
C THR A 178 -5.59 -15.74 3.56
N ARG A 179 -4.32 -15.51 3.89
CA ARG A 179 -3.16 -16.33 3.50
C ARG A 179 -2.28 -16.66 4.71
N PRO A 180 -2.86 -17.31 5.74
CA PRO A 180 -2.12 -17.68 6.95
C PRO A 180 -1.01 -18.71 6.69
N ASP A 181 -1.00 -19.31 5.50
CA ASP A 181 0.02 -20.24 5.01
C ASP A 181 1.35 -19.54 4.66
N LEU A 182 1.35 -18.23 4.42
CA LEU A 182 2.52 -17.53 3.90
C LEU A 182 3.43 -16.96 4.97
N PHE A 183 2.87 -16.46 6.07
CA PHE A 183 3.59 -15.66 7.06
C PHE A 183 3.38 -16.21 8.48
N SER A 184 4.40 -16.07 9.35
CA SER A 184 4.27 -16.32 10.79
C SER A 184 3.97 -15.04 11.58
N PHE A 185 4.33 -13.88 11.04
CA PHE A 185 4.16 -12.57 11.67
C PHE A 185 3.64 -11.54 10.67
N ALA A 186 2.73 -10.67 11.14
CA ALA A 186 2.21 -9.54 10.37
C ALA A 186 2.21 -8.26 11.21
N GLY A 187 3.05 -7.30 10.83
CA GLY A 187 3.13 -5.97 11.42
C GLY A 187 2.28 -4.96 10.65
N ALA A 188 1.34 -4.33 11.33
CA ALA A 188 0.42 -3.35 10.74
C ALA A 188 0.55 -2.00 11.44
N ILE A 189 1.31 -1.09 10.84
CA ILE A 189 1.55 0.26 11.35
C ILE A 189 0.50 1.19 10.73
N SER A 190 -0.32 1.82 11.57
CA SER A 190 -1.39 2.73 11.14
C SER A 190 -2.31 2.16 10.03
N PRO A 191 -2.80 0.91 10.14
CA PRO A 191 -3.45 0.22 9.03
C PRO A 191 -4.79 0.85 8.63
N ALA A 192 -5.00 1.02 7.32
CA ALA A 192 -6.24 1.55 6.74
C ALA A 192 -7.36 0.50 6.71
N VAL A 193 -7.67 -0.14 7.84
CA VAL A 193 -8.54 -1.33 7.95
C VAL A 193 -9.99 -1.11 7.52
N ASP A 194 -10.48 0.13 7.54
CA ASP A 194 -11.87 0.46 7.23
C ASP A 194 -12.11 0.85 5.76
N VAL A 195 -11.06 0.87 4.93
CA VAL A 195 -11.19 1.33 3.54
C VAL A 195 -12.20 0.51 2.73
N PRO A 196 -12.23 -0.83 2.80
CA PRO A 196 -13.24 -1.60 2.06
C PRO A 196 -14.68 -1.34 2.54
N SER A 197 -14.89 -0.96 3.80
CA SER A 197 -16.23 -0.67 4.33
C SER A 197 -16.69 0.77 4.08
N ARG A 198 -15.81 1.68 3.60
CA ARG A 198 -16.19 3.07 3.33
C ARG A 198 -17.18 3.17 2.18
N GLY A 199 -18.29 3.85 2.44
CA GLY A 199 -19.31 4.16 1.43
C GLY A 199 -18.84 5.18 0.38
N PHE A 200 -19.68 5.35 -0.66
CA PHE A 200 -19.47 6.38 -1.67
C PHE A 200 -19.63 7.79 -1.05
N SER A 201 -18.74 8.69 -1.42
CA SER A 201 -18.78 10.10 -1.04
C SER A 201 -18.57 10.99 -2.27
N SER A 202 -19.55 11.81 -2.61
CA SER A 202 -19.44 12.79 -3.70
C SER A 202 -18.37 13.84 -3.46
N LYS A 203 -18.15 14.23 -2.19
CA LYS A 203 -17.06 15.15 -1.78
C LYS A 203 -15.67 14.57 -2.02
N ARG A 204 -15.55 13.23 -2.06
CA ARG A 204 -14.31 12.48 -2.34
C ARG A 204 -14.49 11.56 -3.53
N TRP A 205 -15.06 12.08 -4.61
CA TRP A 205 -15.48 11.30 -5.78
C TRP A 205 -14.33 10.45 -6.36
N SER A 206 -13.17 11.06 -6.61
CA SER A 206 -12.01 10.34 -7.18
C SER A 206 -11.52 9.18 -6.28
N GLN A 207 -11.49 9.40 -4.97
CA GLN A 207 -11.15 8.35 -4.00
C GLN A 207 -12.22 7.25 -3.96
N SER A 208 -13.51 7.63 -4.00
CA SER A 208 -14.61 6.67 -4.01
C SER A 208 -14.62 5.82 -5.29
N MET A 209 -14.28 6.41 -6.43
CA MET A 209 -14.13 5.67 -7.69
C MET A 209 -12.93 4.72 -7.65
N ARG A 210 -11.80 5.14 -7.10
CA ARG A 210 -10.65 4.26 -6.88
C ARG A 210 -11.03 3.05 -6.02
N PHE A 211 -11.68 3.28 -4.88
CA PHE A 211 -12.12 2.19 -4.00
C PHE A 211 -13.12 1.25 -4.67
N ARG A 212 -13.99 1.79 -5.54
CA ARG A 212 -14.88 0.97 -6.35
C ARG A 212 -14.11 0.10 -7.35
N THR A 213 -13.12 0.64 -8.04
CA THR A 213 -12.27 -0.11 -8.97
C THR A 213 -11.50 -1.20 -8.23
N THR A 214 -10.85 -0.83 -7.12
CA THR A 214 -9.99 -1.73 -6.34
C THR A 214 -10.79 -2.83 -5.63
N PHE A 215 -11.86 -2.47 -4.89
CA PHE A 215 -12.58 -3.41 -4.01
C PHE A 215 -13.94 -3.86 -4.56
N GLY A 216 -14.42 -3.27 -5.64
CA GLY A 216 -15.78 -3.50 -6.15
C GLY A 216 -16.81 -2.49 -5.61
N PRO A 217 -18.07 -2.59 -6.07
CA PRO A 217 -19.17 -1.78 -5.59
C PRO A 217 -19.37 -1.91 -4.06
N THR A 218 -19.86 -0.87 -3.42
CA THR A 218 -20.24 -0.91 -2.00
C THR A 218 -21.27 -2.02 -1.76
N GLY A 219 -21.02 -2.87 -0.77
CA GLY A 219 -21.90 -4.01 -0.43
C GLY A 219 -21.73 -5.24 -1.32
N SER A 220 -20.80 -5.24 -2.30
CA SER A 220 -20.51 -6.44 -3.11
C SER A 220 -19.74 -7.49 -2.33
N GLU A 221 -19.88 -8.75 -2.75
CA GLU A 221 -19.13 -9.89 -2.20
C GLU A 221 -17.62 -9.71 -2.43
N THR A 222 -17.20 -9.25 -3.61
CA THR A 222 -15.80 -8.92 -3.90
C THR A 222 -15.20 -7.93 -2.91
N ARG A 223 -15.97 -6.92 -2.48
CA ARG A 223 -15.55 -5.97 -1.47
C ARG A 223 -15.45 -6.62 -0.09
N ALA A 224 -16.39 -7.49 0.25
CA ALA A 224 -16.40 -8.22 1.51
C ALA A 224 -15.17 -9.14 1.66
N HIS A 225 -14.68 -9.73 0.59
CA HIS A 225 -13.47 -10.56 0.56
C HIS A 225 -12.17 -9.78 0.83
N SER A 226 -12.24 -8.45 0.85
CA SER A 226 -11.11 -7.59 1.22
C SER A 226 -11.33 -6.84 2.54
N ASP A 227 -12.49 -7.00 3.20
CA ASP A 227 -12.82 -6.23 4.40
C ASP A 227 -12.33 -6.94 5.68
N PRO A 228 -11.31 -6.39 6.39
CA PRO A 228 -10.80 -6.98 7.63
C PRO A 228 -11.86 -7.22 8.70
N PHE A 229 -12.91 -6.36 8.76
CA PHE A 229 -14.01 -6.54 9.72
C PHE A 229 -14.93 -7.74 9.39
N ILE A 230 -14.93 -8.17 8.14
CA ILE A 230 -15.64 -9.38 7.69
C ILE A 230 -14.71 -10.59 7.81
N LEU A 231 -13.49 -10.47 7.28
CA LEU A 231 -12.50 -11.56 7.25
C LEU A 231 -12.17 -12.09 8.65
N VAL A 232 -12.03 -11.21 9.65
CA VAL A 232 -11.74 -11.60 11.03
C VAL A 232 -12.82 -12.51 11.64
N LYS A 233 -14.05 -12.49 11.11
CA LYS A 233 -15.15 -13.32 11.61
C LYS A 233 -15.05 -14.77 11.12
N SER A 234 -14.46 -15.03 9.98
CA SER A 234 -14.28 -16.36 9.37
C SER A 234 -12.88 -16.94 9.57
N ALA A 235 -11.87 -16.12 9.80
CA ALA A 235 -10.50 -16.59 10.03
C ALA A 235 -10.38 -17.40 11.32
N ALA A 236 -9.52 -18.43 11.30
CA ALA A 236 -9.21 -19.27 12.45
C ALA A 236 -8.05 -18.64 13.25
N PRO A 237 -8.25 -18.22 14.53
CA PRO A 237 -7.20 -17.58 15.33
C PRO A 237 -5.93 -18.42 15.48
N SER A 238 -6.07 -19.73 15.63
CA SER A 238 -4.94 -20.66 15.80
C SER A 238 -4.05 -20.79 14.56
N ASN A 239 -4.55 -20.42 13.38
CA ASN A 239 -3.81 -20.50 12.12
C ASN A 239 -3.28 -19.15 11.65
N THR A 240 -3.82 -18.06 12.21
CA THR A 240 -3.44 -16.69 11.81
C THR A 240 -2.03 -16.37 12.33
N PRO A 241 -1.20 -15.67 11.55
CA PRO A 241 0.07 -15.12 12.01
C PRO A 241 -0.10 -14.28 13.28
N TYR A 242 0.98 -14.16 14.06
CA TYR A 242 0.98 -13.19 15.15
C TYR A 242 0.82 -11.77 14.59
N LEU A 243 -0.12 -11.01 15.14
CA LEU A 243 -0.45 -9.67 14.66
C LEU A 243 0.15 -8.60 15.58
N TYR A 244 0.97 -7.72 15.04
CA TYR A 244 1.43 -6.51 15.71
C TYR A 244 0.74 -5.31 15.08
N VAL A 245 -0.09 -4.59 15.85
CA VAL A 245 -0.86 -3.45 15.35
C VAL A 245 -0.45 -2.18 16.09
N THR A 246 -0.20 -1.10 15.37
CA THR A 246 0.07 0.20 15.98
C THR A 246 -0.73 1.33 15.33
N ALA A 247 -0.81 2.47 16.03
CA ALA A 247 -1.41 3.69 15.50
C ALA A 247 -0.86 4.94 16.22
N GLY A 248 -0.77 6.05 15.49
CA GLY A 248 -0.56 7.36 16.07
C GLY A 248 -1.81 7.84 16.85
N GLU A 249 -1.61 8.50 17.98
CA GLU A 249 -2.73 8.94 18.84
C GLU A 249 -3.55 10.06 18.20
N GLN A 250 -2.96 10.85 17.27
CA GLN A 250 -3.59 11.96 16.59
C GLN A 250 -4.03 11.61 15.15
N GLU A 251 -3.90 10.35 14.73
CA GLU A 251 -4.28 9.99 13.35
C GLU A 251 -5.79 9.71 13.19
N PRO A 252 -6.36 10.01 12.02
CA PRO A 252 -7.79 9.77 11.76
C PRO A 252 -8.16 8.29 11.65
N LEU A 253 -7.18 7.39 11.50
CA LEU A 253 -7.41 5.94 11.42
C LEU A 253 -7.48 5.25 12.79
N LEU A 254 -7.10 5.92 13.87
CA LEU A 254 -7.12 5.34 15.21
C LEU A 254 -8.51 4.79 15.64
N PRO A 255 -9.65 5.51 15.42
CA PRO A 255 -10.95 4.96 15.80
C PRO A 255 -11.32 3.65 15.07
N PRO A 256 -11.18 3.50 13.72
CA PRO A 256 -11.41 2.23 13.08
C PRO A 256 -10.40 1.14 13.49
N ILE A 257 -9.14 1.47 13.74
CA ILE A 257 -8.14 0.52 14.23
C ILE A 257 -8.55 -0.03 15.60
N ARG A 258 -8.96 0.81 16.55
CA ARG A 258 -9.46 0.38 17.87
C ARG A 258 -10.66 -0.55 17.75
N ARG A 259 -11.61 -0.28 16.83
CA ARG A 259 -12.73 -1.20 16.59
C ARG A 259 -12.27 -2.56 16.07
N PHE A 260 -11.31 -2.56 15.13
CA PHE A 260 -10.75 -3.81 14.60
C PHE A 260 -10.01 -4.61 15.69
N VAL A 261 -9.16 -3.96 16.47
CA VAL A 261 -8.45 -4.58 17.62
C VAL A 261 -9.44 -5.17 18.65
N SER A 262 -10.56 -4.50 18.90
CA SER A 262 -11.61 -5.04 19.77
C SER A 262 -12.20 -6.34 19.22
N LEU A 263 -12.34 -6.48 17.90
CA LEU A 263 -12.79 -7.73 17.27
C LEU A 263 -11.72 -8.82 17.37
N LEU A 264 -10.44 -8.50 17.17
CA LEU A 264 -9.34 -9.46 17.37
C LEU A 264 -9.39 -10.03 18.80
N LYS A 265 -9.55 -9.16 19.80
CA LYS A 265 -9.67 -9.57 21.20
C LYS A 265 -10.89 -10.46 21.45
N GLN A 266 -12.07 -10.07 20.93
CA GLN A 266 -13.31 -10.84 21.08
C GLN A 266 -13.22 -12.23 20.43
N ARG A 267 -12.41 -12.37 19.40
CA ARG A 267 -12.21 -13.61 18.65
C ARG A 267 -11.00 -14.43 19.13
N ASN A 268 -10.32 -13.99 20.18
CA ASN A 268 -9.13 -14.64 20.76
C ASN A 268 -7.96 -14.82 19.78
N PHE A 269 -7.73 -13.83 18.89
CA PHE A 269 -6.51 -13.80 18.08
C PHE A 269 -5.29 -13.50 18.95
N ALA A 270 -4.13 -14.02 18.57
CA ALA A 270 -2.85 -13.64 19.15
C ALA A 270 -2.38 -12.31 18.53
N PHE A 271 -2.30 -11.25 19.35
CA PHE A 271 -1.89 -9.94 18.87
C PHE A 271 -1.38 -9.03 19.97
N GLU A 272 -0.67 -7.98 19.57
CA GLU A 272 -0.36 -6.77 20.35
C GLU A 272 -1.01 -5.54 19.72
N PHE A 273 -1.33 -4.55 20.55
CA PHE A 273 -1.76 -3.24 20.08
C PHE A 273 -1.11 -2.13 20.89
N HIS A 274 -0.42 -1.21 20.19
CA HIS A 274 0.28 -0.08 20.79
C HIS A 274 -0.13 1.23 20.14
N THR A 275 -0.07 2.33 20.91
CA THR A 275 -0.20 3.68 20.38
C THR A 275 0.96 4.54 20.84
N LYS A 276 1.34 5.51 20.01
CA LYS A 276 2.34 6.54 20.35
C LYS A 276 1.83 7.91 19.94
N PRO A 277 2.28 8.99 20.58
CA PRO A 277 2.00 10.35 20.11
C PRO A 277 2.46 10.52 18.66
N GLY A 278 1.61 11.09 17.80
CA GLY A 278 1.92 11.35 16.40
C GLY A 278 0.72 11.20 15.46
N GLY A 279 0.91 11.60 14.22
CA GLY A 279 -0.09 11.59 13.16
C GLY A 279 0.05 10.40 12.20
N HIS A 280 -0.38 10.61 10.93
CA HIS A 280 -0.35 9.58 9.90
C HIS A 280 0.76 9.87 8.89
N ASP A 281 2.02 9.79 9.31
CA ASP A 281 3.21 10.10 8.52
C ASP A 281 4.46 9.34 8.98
N TRP A 282 5.55 9.45 8.19
CA TRP A 282 6.80 8.75 8.45
C TRP A 282 7.49 9.18 9.75
N ASN A 283 7.27 10.38 10.27
CA ASN A 283 7.89 10.80 11.54
C ASN A 283 7.32 9.97 12.71
N GLU A 284 6.03 9.62 12.63
CA GLU A 284 5.39 8.73 13.60
C GLU A 284 5.73 7.27 13.32
N TRP A 285 5.59 6.81 12.08
CA TRP A 285 5.78 5.40 11.72
C TRP A 285 7.19 4.89 12.02
N ASP A 286 8.23 5.69 11.77
CA ASP A 286 9.62 5.33 12.10
C ASP A 286 9.79 5.06 13.60
N THR A 287 9.06 5.76 14.47
CA THR A 287 9.10 5.53 15.92
C THR A 287 8.47 4.20 16.35
N GLN A 288 7.56 3.64 15.52
CA GLN A 288 6.86 2.37 15.79
C GLN A 288 7.68 1.14 15.35
N ILE A 289 8.57 1.31 14.38
CA ILE A 289 9.36 0.22 13.78
C ILE A 289 10.16 -0.56 14.81
N PRO A 290 10.88 0.06 15.77
CA PRO A 290 11.64 -0.69 16.78
C PRO A 290 10.79 -1.69 17.56
N GLY A 291 9.64 -1.28 18.07
CA GLY A 291 8.73 -2.19 18.79
C GLY A 291 8.17 -3.31 17.91
N CYS A 292 7.85 -2.99 16.64
CA CYS A 292 7.39 -4.00 15.69
C CYS A 292 8.45 -5.07 15.41
N PHE A 293 9.72 -4.69 15.24
CA PHE A 293 10.82 -5.63 15.04
C PHE A 293 11.21 -6.37 16.32
N GLU A 294 11.06 -5.77 17.47
CA GLU A 294 11.26 -6.44 18.76
C GLU A 294 10.24 -7.57 18.92
N SER A 295 8.97 -7.30 18.66
CA SER A 295 7.91 -8.31 18.64
C SER A 295 8.16 -9.37 17.57
N LEU A 296 8.54 -8.98 16.33
CA LEU A 296 8.90 -9.92 15.27
C LEU A 296 9.99 -10.88 15.73
N MET A 297 11.06 -10.35 16.36
CA MET A 297 12.19 -11.16 16.85
C MET A 297 11.80 -12.18 17.92
N ALA A 298 10.69 -11.99 18.62
CA ALA A 298 10.16 -12.92 19.60
C ALA A 298 9.24 -13.99 18.97
N HIS A 299 8.78 -13.80 17.73
CA HIS A 299 7.76 -14.65 17.09
C HIS A 299 8.19 -15.28 15.75
N ILE A 300 9.43 -15.03 15.31
CA ILE A 300 9.98 -15.65 14.10
C ILE A 300 11.10 -16.63 14.48
N ASP A 301 11.15 -17.76 13.81
CA ASP A 301 12.25 -18.68 14.00
C ASP A 301 13.55 -18.07 13.45
N ARG A 302 14.66 -18.31 14.16
CA ARG A 302 15.98 -17.88 13.73
C ARG A 302 16.92 -19.08 13.74
N PRO A 303 17.80 -19.21 12.73
CA PRO A 303 18.82 -20.26 12.71
C PRO A 303 19.85 -20.10 13.81
#